data_bfc92fc60adef3da1777c5e3d5eec811
#
_entry.id   bfc92fc60adef3da1777c5e3d5eec811
#
_cell.length_a   1.000
_cell.length_b   1.000
_cell.length_c   1.000
_cell.angle_alpha   90.00
_cell.angle_beta   90.00
_cell.angle_gamma   90.00
#
_symmetry.space_group_name_H-M   'P 1'
#
loop_
_entity.id
_entity.type
_entity.pdbx_description
1 polymer ?
#
loop_
_entity_poly.entity_id
_entity_poly.type
_entity_poly.pdbx_seq_one_letter_code
_entity_poly.pdbx_strand_id
1 'polypeptide(L)'
;MAHTRLSDARPTTVDTGFREIPIECMRLLAVSAGLDSRTAIREASDLEDAVRRVLAESIETGAPGSTAYLCEFALETAKALREAAGGDG
;
A
#
# COMPACT_ATOMS: atom_id res chain seq x y z
N MET A 1 30.91 -3.59 9.87
CA MET A 1 30.33 -3.36 10.15
C MET A 1 29.48 -2.91 10.46
N ALA A 2 29.30 -2.82 10.66
CA ALA A 2 28.38 -2.40 10.98
C ALA A 2 27.88 -1.41 11.08
N HIS A 3 28.12 -1.08 10.90
CA HIS A 3 27.58 -0.33 10.95
C HIS A 3 26.94 0.47 10.80
N THR A 4 27.20 0.72 10.80
CA THR A 4 26.81 1.61 10.51
C THR A 4 25.81 1.99 10.34
N ARG A 5 25.31 1.76 10.65
CA ARG A 5 24.20 1.96 10.44
C ARG A 5 23.50 2.89 11.20
N LEU A 6 23.91 3.51 12.18
CA LEU A 6 23.23 4.56 12.89
C LEU A 6 22.92 5.72 12.01
N SER A 7 23.86 6.07 11.14
CA SER A 7 23.62 7.17 10.24
C SER A 7 22.60 6.79 9.19
N ASP A 8 22.34 5.50 9.07
CA ASP A 8 21.37 5.02 8.12
C ASP A 8 20.09 4.62 8.78
N ALA A 9 19.81 5.17 9.93
CA ALA A 9 18.63 4.79 10.69
C ALA A 9 17.39 5.42 10.11
N ARG A 10 17.17 5.24 8.83
CA ARG A 10 15.93 5.66 8.20
C ARG A 10 14.83 4.71 8.56
N PRO A 11 13.62 5.23 8.71
CA PRO A 11 12.49 4.34 8.90
C PRO A 11 12.34 3.42 7.70
N THR A 12 12.13 2.14 7.98
CA THR A 12 11.88 1.18 6.92
C THR A 12 10.57 0.48 7.20
N THR A 13 10.04 -0.14 6.15
CA THR A 13 8.77 -0.85 6.25
C THR A 13 8.93 -2.12 7.07
N VAL A 14 7.81 -2.56 7.64
CA VAL A 14 7.72 -3.86 8.28
C VAL A 14 6.89 -4.76 7.38
N ASP A 15 7.10 -6.07 7.51
CA ASP A 15 6.34 -7.03 6.72
C ASP A 15 4.86 -6.90 7.06
N THR A 16 4.04 -6.58 6.06
CA THR A 16 2.63 -6.31 6.27
C THR A 16 1.82 -7.08 5.24
N GLY A 17 1.04 -8.05 5.71
CA GLY A 17 0.20 -8.84 4.83
C GLY A 17 -1.11 -8.13 4.54
N PHE A 18 -1.66 -8.42 3.38
CA PHE A 18 -3.01 -7.98 3.04
C PHE A 18 -3.60 -9.01 2.08
N ARG A 19 -4.88 -8.86 1.78
CA ARG A 19 -5.60 -9.87 1.00
C ARG A 19 -5.50 -11.23 1.68
N GLU A 20 -5.91 -11.28 2.93
CA GLU A 20 -5.81 -12.52 3.70
C GLU A 20 -6.87 -13.51 3.29
N ILE A 21 -6.53 -14.77 3.44
CA ILE A 21 -7.49 -15.86 3.23
C ILE A 21 -7.74 -16.45 4.62
N PRO A 22 -8.83 -16.02 5.28
CA PRO A 22 -9.02 -16.38 6.69
C PRO A 22 -9.11 -17.88 6.95
N ILE A 23 -9.74 -18.63 6.04
CA ILE A 23 -9.91 -20.07 6.25
C ILE A 23 -8.56 -20.77 6.29
N GLU A 24 -7.61 -20.29 5.52
CA GLU A 24 -6.30 -20.91 5.43
C GLU A 24 -5.29 -20.21 6.33
N CYS A 25 -5.69 -19.13 6.98
CA CYS A 25 -4.79 -18.34 7.84
C CYS A 25 -3.54 -17.91 7.08
N MET A 26 -3.72 -17.53 5.82
CA MET A 26 -2.61 -17.14 4.95
C MET A 26 -2.85 -15.77 4.38
N ARG A 27 -1.75 -15.08 4.10
CA ARG A 27 -1.79 -13.81 3.41
C ARG A 27 -1.59 -14.07 1.92
N LEU A 28 -2.43 -13.44 1.11
CA LEU A 28 -2.26 -13.58 -0.32
C LEU A 28 -1.15 -12.67 -0.82
N LEU A 29 -1.06 -11.47 -0.26
CA LEU A 29 -0.06 -10.48 -0.66
C LEU A 29 0.57 -9.87 0.58
N ALA A 30 1.74 -9.27 0.41
CA ALA A 30 2.40 -8.63 1.54
C ALA A 30 3.34 -7.55 1.04
N VAL A 31 3.52 -6.51 1.87
CA VAL A 31 4.56 -5.52 1.66
C VAL A 31 5.82 -6.05 2.32
N SER A 32 6.92 -6.04 1.59
CA SER A 32 8.19 -6.53 2.12
C SER A 32 8.73 -5.65 3.21
N ALA A 33 9.40 -6.26 4.19
CA ALA A 33 10.09 -5.51 5.22
C ALA A 33 11.36 -4.88 4.63
N GLY A 34 11.82 -3.82 5.27
CA GLY A 34 13.12 -3.25 4.95
C GLY A 34 13.14 -2.20 3.85
N LEU A 35 12.00 -1.84 3.30
CA LEU A 35 11.94 -0.79 2.29
C LEU A 35 11.95 0.58 2.97
N ASP A 36 12.46 1.57 2.26
CA ASP A 36 12.44 2.94 2.79
C ASP A 36 10.98 3.35 2.97
N SER A 37 10.61 3.75 4.19
CA SER A 37 9.23 4.10 4.49
C SER A 37 8.73 5.28 3.64
N ARG A 38 9.61 6.21 3.30
CA ARG A 38 9.20 7.34 2.46
C ARG A 38 8.80 6.89 1.07
N THR A 39 9.50 5.90 0.55
CA THR A 39 9.14 5.34 -0.75
C THR A 39 7.77 4.66 -0.67
N ALA A 40 7.53 3.90 0.39
CA ALA A 40 6.25 3.22 0.55
C ALA A 40 5.10 4.23 0.66
N ILE A 41 5.31 5.31 1.39
CA ILE A 41 4.29 6.35 1.53
C ILE A 41 4.03 7.05 0.20
N ARG A 42 5.09 7.29 -0.56
CA ARG A 42 4.93 7.92 -1.87
C ARG A 42 4.12 7.04 -2.80
N GLU A 43 4.42 5.73 -2.82
CA GLU A 43 3.66 4.82 -3.65
C GLU A 43 2.20 4.77 -3.23
N ALA A 44 1.95 4.78 -1.93
CA ALA A 44 0.58 4.79 -1.44
C ALA A 44 -0.15 6.05 -1.92
N SER A 45 0.51 7.20 -1.84
CA SER A 45 -0.09 8.44 -2.28
C SER A 45 -0.38 8.43 -3.77
N ASP A 46 0.53 7.87 -4.56
CA ASP A 46 0.33 7.79 -6.01
C ASP A 46 -0.86 6.89 -6.34
N LEU A 47 -1.00 5.77 -5.62
CA LEU A 47 -2.14 4.89 -5.83
C LEU A 47 -3.45 5.59 -5.46
N GLU A 48 -3.45 6.31 -4.35
CA GLU A 48 -4.65 7.02 -3.92
C GLU A 48 -5.03 8.10 -4.91
N ASP A 49 -4.04 8.83 -5.45
CA ASP A 49 -4.31 9.85 -6.44
C ASP A 49 -4.87 9.24 -7.72
N ALA A 50 -4.33 8.12 -8.14
CA ALA A 50 -4.83 7.45 -9.33
C ALA A 50 -6.28 7.03 -9.15
N VAL A 51 -6.62 6.51 -7.97
CA VAL A 51 -8.00 6.12 -7.68
C VAL A 51 -8.91 7.35 -7.74
N ARG A 52 -8.48 8.46 -7.15
CA ARG A 52 -9.29 9.66 -7.15
C ARG A 52 -9.58 10.14 -8.58
N ARG A 53 -8.60 10.06 -9.46
CA ARG A 53 -8.79 10.47 -10.84
C ARG A 53 -9.78 9.56 -11.56
N VAL A 54 -9.64 8.25 -11.37
CA VAL A 54 -10.54 7.29 -11.99
C VAL A 54 -11.96 7.52 -11.52
N LEU A 55 -12.14 7.71 -10.21
CA LEU A 55 -13.45 7.93 -9.65
C LEU A 55 -14.06 9.23 -10.16
N ALA A 56 -13.26 10.28 -10.29
CA ALA A 56 -13.75 11.55 -10.79
C ALA A 56 -14.26 11.41 -12.23
N GLU A 57 -13.54 10.65 -13.05
CA GLU A 57 -13.98 10.39 -14.41
C GLU A 57 -15.24 9.55 -14.44
N SER A 58 -15.41 8.68 -13.46
CA SER A 58 -16.55 7.78 -13.42
C SER A 58 -17.84 8.46 -13.01
N ILE A 59 -17.77 9.66 -12.47
CA ILE A 59 -18.97 10.36 -12.04
C ILE A 59 -19.94 10.56 -13.20
N GLU A 60 -19.43 10.84 -14.39
CA GLU A 60 -20.27 11.08 -15.54
C GLU A 60 -20.68 9.81 -16.28
N THR A 61 -19.82 8.81 -16.27
CA THR A 61 -20.05 7.64 -17.10
C THR A 61 -20.39 6.39 -16.31
N GLY A 62 -20.29 6.46 -15.00
CA GLY A 62 -20.45 5.30 -14.16
C GLY A 62 -19.17 4.49 -14.14
N ALA A 63 -19.02 3.67 -13.13
CA ALA A 63 -17.86 2.82 -12.99
C ALA A 63 -18.26 1.36 -13.15
N PRO A 64 -17.71 0.67 -14.17
CA PRO A 64 -17.95 -0.77 -14.30
C PRO A 64 -17.42 -1.47 -13.05
N GLY A 65 -17.97 -2.66 -12.78
CA GLY A 65 -17.55 -3.45 -11.63
C GLY A 65 -16.05 -3.71 -11.62
N SER A 66 -15.45 -3.93 -12.80
CA SER A 66 -14.01 -4.15 -12.89
C SER A 66 -13.22 -2.93 -12.44
N THR A 67 -13.69 -1.73 -12.78
CA THR A 67 -13.02 -0.50 -12.34
C THR A 67 -13.14 -0.36 -10.84
N ALA A 68 -14.33 -0.62 -10.30
CA ALA A 68 -14.52 -0.53 -8.85
C ALA A 68 -13.62 -1.52 -8.13
N TYR A 69 -13.49 -2.73 -8.66
CA TYR A 69 -12.62 -3.74 -8.05
C TYR A 69 -11.17 -3.28 -8.05
N LEU A 70 -10.70 -2.73 -9.17
CA LEU A 70 -9.32 -2.26 -9.24
C LEU A 70 -9.06 -1.10 -8.29
N CYS A 71 -10.02 -0.19 -8.17
CA CYS A 71 -9.88 0.91 -7.22
C CYS A 71 -9.81 0.40 -5.79
N GLU A 72 -10.64 -0.57 -5.47
CA GLU A 72 -10.63 -1.14 -4.14
C GLU A 72 -9.31 -1.84 -3.86
N PHE A 73 -8.81 -2.59 -4.82
CA PHE A 73 -7.52 -3.25 -4.68
C PHE A 73 -6.40 -2.24 -4.51
N ALA A 74 -6.42 -1.15 -5.28
CA ALA A 74 -5.39 -0.12 -5.18
C ALA A 74 -5.42 0.55 -3.80
N LEU A 75 -6.61 0.83 -3.28
CA LEU A 75 -6.73 1.45 -1.97
C LEU A 75 -6.27 0.51 -0.87
N GLU A 76 -6.57 -0.78 -1.01
CA GLU A 76 -6.13 -1.76 -0.03
C GLU A 76 -4.60 -1.86 -0.04
N THR A 77 -4.01 -1.84 -1.22
CA THR A 77 -2.56 -1.86 -1.35
C THR A 77 -1.94 -0.62 -0.72
N ALA A 78 -2.53 0.56 -0.98
CA ALA A 78 -2.04 1.80 -0.39
C ALA A 78 -2.11 1.76 1.14
N LYS A 79 -3.20 1.21 1.66
CA LYS A 79 -3.34 1.07 3.11
C LYS A 79 -2.24 0.19 3.69
N ALA A 80 -1.97 -0.95 3.03
CA ALA A 80 -0.92 -1.85 3.48
C ALA A 80 0.45 -1.18 3.45
N LEU A 81 0.72 -0.38 2.42
CA LEU A 81 1.98 0.35 2.32
C LEU A 81 2.13 1.34 3.47
N ARG A 82 1.06 2.05 3.81
CA ARG A 82 1.12 3.00 4.91
C ARG A 82 1.30 2.30 6.24
N GLU A 83 0.62 1.18 6.44
CA GLU A 83 0.78 0.43 7.68
C GLU A 83 2.20 -0.10 7.80
N ALA A 84 2.75 -0.60 6.71
CA ALA A 84 4.11 -1.12 6.70
C ALA A 84 5.12 -0.01 7.00
N ALA A 85 4.82 1.21 6.60
CA ALA A 85 5.73 2.34 6.76
C ALA A 85 5.67 2.96 8.15
N GLY A 86 4.78 2.50 9.02
CA GLY A 86 4.74 3.05 10.36
C GLY A 86 3.34 3.25 10.85
N GLY A 87 2.45 2.56 10.23
CA GLY A 87 1.15 2.43 10.78
C GLY A 87 0.25 3.60 10.59
N ASP A 88 0.49 4.63 11.25
CA ASP A 88 -0.47 5.65 11.29
C ASP A 88 -0.28 6.63 10.25
N GLY A 89 0.71 6.47 9.63
CA GLY A 89 1.14 7.23 8.64
C GLY A 89 0.77 8.20 7.85
#